data_ad7dab605b2c551e5c84ee3a647cc925
#
_entry.id   ad7dab605b2c551e5c84ee3a647cc925
#
_cell.length_a   1.000
_cell.length_b   1.000
_cell.length_c   1.000
_cell.angle_alpha   90.00
_cell.angle_beta   90.00
_cell.angle_gamma   90.00
#
_symmetry.space_group_name_H-M   'P 1'
#
loop_
_entity.id
_entity.type
_entity.pdbx_description
1 polymer ?
#
loop_
_entity_poly.entity_id
_entity_poly.type
_entity_poly.pdbx_seq_one_letter_code
_entity_poly.pdbx_strand_id
1 'polypeptide(L)'
;MRYTSFEDRMSAIVANIKRCYPGASGIIMGLSDRSSNQDGDYRTMPEVKAMIRHQRAIARKAGVAYWDTFTAMGGENSMTEFVDKNWASKDYTHVSARGASVIARRLSDALMEAL
;
A
#
# COMPACT_ATOMS: atom_id res chain seq x y z
N MET A 1 3.65 16.73 -8.18
CA MET A 1 3.83 15.40 -8.78
C MET A 1 2.76 15.17 -9.83
N ARG A 2 3.17 14.77 -11.01
CA ARG A 2 2.21 14.44 -12.08
C ARG A 2 1.81 12.97 -11.96
N TYR A 3 0.67 12.70 -11.38
CA TYR A 3 0.20 11.33 -11.16
C TYR A 3 0.00 10.55 -12.46
N THR A 4 -0.39 11.21 -13.55
CA THR A 4 -0.51 10.57 -14.86
C THR A 4 0.81 9.98 -15.33
N SER A 5 1.91 10.73 -15.16
CA SER A 5 3.25 10.25 -15.50
C SER A 5 3.68 9.07 -14.62
N PHE A 6 3.33 9.12 -13.33
CA PHE A 6 3.58 8.01 -12.40
C PHE A 6 2.80 6.76 -12.82
N GLU A 7 1.51 6.91 -13.14
CA GLU A 7 0.69 5.80 -13.64
C GLU A 7 1.27 5.18 -14.90
N ASP A 8 1.68 6.01 -15.85
CA ASP A 8 2.25 5.54 -17.11
C ASP A 8 3.54 4.77 -16.90
N ARG A 9 4.43 5.27 -16.04
CA ARG A 9 5.70 4.59 -15.74
C ARG A 9 5.47 3.25 -15.04
N MET A 10 4.60 3.21 -14.05
CA MET A 10 4.31 1.98 -13.31
C MET A 10 3.63 0.97 -14.20
N SER A 11 2.68 1.40 -15.03
CA SER A 11 2.01 0.52 -15.98
C SER A 11 3.00 -0.07 -16.99
N ALA A 12 3.97 0.72 -17.44
CA ALA A 12 5.01 0.25 -18.33
C ALA A 12 5.91 -0.80 -17.68
N ILE A 13 6.26 -0.62 -16.40
CA ILE A 13 7.04 -1.60 -15.64
C ILE A 13 6.29 -2.92 -15.54
N VAL A 14 5.01 -2.89 -15.18
CA VAL A 14 4.18 -4.09 -15.07
C VAL A 14 4.04 -4.78 -16.44
N ALA A 15 3.82 -4.01 -17.50
CA ALA A 15 3.72 -4.56 -18.86
C ALA A 15 5.02 -5.25 -19.28
N ASN A 16 6.15 -4.68 -18.89
CA ASN A 16 7.46 -5.28 -19.18
C ASN A 16 7.67 -6.60 -18.43
N ILE A 17 7.28 -6.66 -17.17
CA ILE A 17 7.33 -7.89 -16.36
C ILE A 17 6.45 -8.98 -17.02
N LYS A 18 5.24 -8.64 -17.42
CA LYS A 18 4.33 -9.57 -18.07
C LYS A 18 4.87 -10.10 -19.40
N ARG A 19 5.56 -9.23 -20.15
CA ARG A 19 6.18 -9.64 -21.41
C ARG A 19 7.32 -10.62 -21.18
N CYS A 20 8.12 -10.41 -20.12
CA CYS A 20 9.24 -11.29 -19.78
C CYS A 20 8.77 -12.61 -19.15
N TYR A 21 7.68 -12.57 -18.42
CA TYR A 21 7.13 -13.73 -17.70
C TYR A 21 5.62 -13.86 -17.95
N PRO A 22 5.23 -14.30 -19.17
CA PRO A 22 3.81 -14.28 -19.58
C PRO A 22 2.88 -15.14 -18.70
N GLY A 23 3.42 -16.16 -18.04
CA GLY A 23 2.63 -17.02 -17.15
C GLY A 23 2.51 -16.51 -15.73
N ALA A 24 3.18 -15.42 -15.38
CA ALA A 24 3.18 -14.90 -14.01
C ALA A 24 1.91 -14.10 -13.72
N SER A 25 1.37 -14.32 -12.52
CA SER A 25 0.34 -13.43 -11.96
C SER A 25 1.01 -12.32 -11.19
N GLY A 26 0.38 -11.16 -11.15
CA GLY A 26 0.93 -10.00 -10.44
C GLY A 26 -0.05 -9.46 -9.42
N ILE A 27 0.51 -8.88 -8.35
CA ILE A 27 -0.25 -8.14 -7.36
C ILE A 27 0.50 -6.87 -7.01
N ILE A 28 -0.19 -5.74 -6.99
CA ILE A 28 0.35 -4.50 -6.48
C ILE A 28 -0.05 -4.39 -5.02
N MET A 29 0.93 -4.29 -4.14
CA MET A 29 0.70 -3.99 -2.74
C MET A 29 0.61 -2.48 -2.59
N GLY A 30 -0.53 -2.02 -2.13
CA GLY A 30 -0.79 -0.60 -1.97
C GLY A 30 0.05 0.05 -0.87
N LEU A 31 0.06 1.36 -0.89
CA LEU A 31 0.77 2.18 0.09
C LEU A 31 0.23 1.93 1.50
N SER A 32 1.13 1.84 2.47
CA SER A 32 0.76 1.83 3.89
C SER A 32 0.31 3.22 4.34
N ASP A 33 -0.40 3.29 5.46
CA ASP A 33 -0.74 4.58 6.06
C ASP A 33 0.54 5.31 6.49
N ARG A 34 0.50 6.62 6.39
CA ARG A 34 1.53 7.53 6.88
C ARG A 34 0.82 8.69 7.55
N SER A 35 1.28 9.05 8.73
CA SER A 35 0.70 10.17 9.47
C SER A 35 1.67 11.33 9.56
N SER A 36 1.12 12.51 9.57
CA SER A 36 1.86 13.75 9.86
C SER A 36 1.18 14.51 10.97
N ASN A 37 1.96 15.36 11.66
CA ASN A 37 1.42 16.24 12.68
C ASN A 37 0.59 17.32 11.97
N GLN A 38 -0.70 17.34 12.27
CA GLN A 38 -1.65 18.30 11.71
C GLN A 38 -2.32 19.01 12.88
N ASP A 39 -1.83 20.19 13.18
CA ASP A 39 -2.33 21.01 14.29
C ASP A 39 -2.24 20.32 15.66
N GLY A 40 -1.14 19.61 15.89
CA GLY A 40 -0.88 18.91 17.15
C GLY A 40 -1.30 17.45 17.18
N ASP A 41 -2.12 17.01 16.23
CA ASP A 41 -2.56 15.61 16.13
C ASP A 41 -1.93 14.91 14.94
N TYR A 42 -1.51 13.66 15.14
CA TYR A 42 -1.05 12.84 14.04
C TYR A 42 -2.25 12.22 13.32
N ARG A 43 -2.34 12.50 12.02
CA ARG A 43 -3.42 12.02 11.15
C ARG A 43 -2.85 11.56 9.83
N THR A 44 -3.60 10.70 9.15
CA THR A 44 -3.25 10.26 7.80
C THR A 44 -2.93 11.45 6.90
N MET A 45 -1.79 11.39 6.23
CA MET A 45 -1.41 12.42 5.26
C MET A 45 -2.41 12.41 4.10
N PRO A 46 -2.88 13.60 3.68
CA PRO A 46 -3.86 13.68 2.57
C PRO A 46 -3.39 13.00 1.28
N GLU A 47 -2.09 13.01 1.02
CA GLU A 47 -1.50 12.41 -0.17
C GLU A 47 -1.67 10.89 -0.23
N VAL A 48 -1.84 10.23 0.92
CA VAL A 48 -1.97 8.76 1.00
C VAL A 48 -3.18 8.29 0.19
N LYS A 49 -4.34 8.88 0.42
CA LYS A 49 -5.56 8.49 -0.26
C LYS A 49 -5.49 8.76 -1.77
N ALA A 50 -4.88 9.87 -2.15
CA ALA A 50 -4.68 10.20 -3.56
C ALA A 50 -3.78 9.17 -4.25
N MET A 51 -2.67 8.81 -3.62
CA MET A 51 -1.76 7.82 -4.15
C MET A 51 -2.42 6.44 -4.30
N ILE A 52 -3.22 6.05 -3.33
CA ILE A 52 -3.95 4.77 -3.38
C ILE A 52 -4.88 4.73 -4.60
N ARG A 53 -5.60 5.81 -4.88
CA ARG A 53 -6.46 5.87 -6.08
C ARG A 53 -5.65 5.65 -7.36
N HIS A 54 -4.46 6.22 -7.44
CA HIS A 54 -3.58 6.05 -8.60
C HIS A 54 -3.01 4.64 -8.68
N GLN A 55 -2.67 4.03 -7.55
CA GLN A 55 -2.20 2.64 -7.51
C GLN A 55 -3.29 1.67 -7.97
N ARG A 56 -4.53 1.90 -7.56
CA ARG A 56 -5.66 1.10 -8.03
C ARG A 56 -5.88 1.25 -9.54
N ALA A 57 -5.73 2.47 -10.07
CA ALA A 57 -5.82 2.71 -11.50
C ALA A 57 -4.72 1.97 -12.27
N ILE A 58 -3.49 1.94 -11.74
CA ILE A 58 -2.38 1.21 -12.33
C ILE A 58 -2.69 -0.28 -12.40
N ALA A 59 -3.16 -0.87 -11.28
CA ALA A 59 -3.51 -2.29 -11.24
C ALA A 59 -4.58 -2.63 -12.29
N ARG A 60 -5.59 -1.78 -12.41
CA ARG A 60 -6.67 -1.95 -13.37
C ARG A 60 -6.17 -1.89 -14.82
N LYS A 61 -5.35 -0.88 -15.14
CA LYS A 61 -4.76 -0.70 -16.47
C LYS A 61 -3.84 -1.85 -16.83
N ALA A 62 -3.05 -2.32 -15.87
CA ALA A 62 -2.06 -3.37 -16.09
C ALA A 62 -2.66 -4.78 -16.02
N GLY A 63 -3.92 -4.93 -15.58
CA GLY A 63 -4.56 -6.22 -15.46
C GLY A 63 -3.95 -7.09 -14.36
N VAL A 64 -3.57 -6.51 -13.24
CA VAL A 64 -3.05 -7.22 -12.07
C VAL A 64 -3.93 -6.95 -10.85
N ALA A 65 -3.82 -7.80 -9.84
CA ALA A 65 -4.55 -7.62 -8.60
C ALA A 65 -3.98 -6.44 -7.80
N TYR A 66 -4.79 -5.91 -6.91
CA TYR A 66 -4.37 -4.88 -5.97
C TYR A 66 -4.72 -5.33 -4.56
N TRP A 67 -3.76 -5.21 -3.63
CA TRP A 67 -4.03 -5.44 -2.22
C TRP A 67 -3.86 -4.12 -1.47
N ASP A 68 -4.90 -3.71 -0.76
CA ASP A 68 -4.95 -2.43 -0.08
C ASP A 68 -4.31 -2.54 1.30
N THR A 69 -3.02 -2.26 1.37
CA THR A 69 -2.27 -2.27 2.62
C THR A 69 -2.84 -1.28 3.63
N PHE A 70 -3.24 -0.11 3.18
CA PHE A 70 -3.83 0.94 4.01
C PHE A 70 -5.06 0.42 4.76
N THR A 71 -5.99 -0.17 4.04
CA THR A 71 -7.21 -0.74 4.63
C THR A 71 -6.89 -1.93 5.54
N ALA A 72 -5.94 -2.77 5.15
CA ALA A 72 -5.53 -3.92 5.95
C ALA A 72 -4.88 -3.51 7.28
N MET A 73 -4.24 -2.35 7.34
CA MET A 73 -3.70 -1.80 8.59
C MET A 73 -4.79 -1.31 9.53
N GLY A 74 -5.96 -0.99 9.01
CA GLY A 74 -7.07 -0.41 9.76
C GLY A 74 -7.63 0.87 9.15
N GLY A 75 -7.04 1.33 8.04
CA GLY A 75 -7.50 2.49 7.31
C GLY A 75 -7.03 3.81 7.89
N GLU A 76 -7.90 4.81 7.87
CA GLU A 76 -7.57 6.15 8.30
C GLU A 76 -7.05 6.17 9.73
N ASN A 77 -5.93 6.85 9.95
CA ASN A 77 -5.24 7.00 11.25
C ASN A 77 -4.70 5.69 11.83
N SER A 78 -4.63 4.62 11.04
CA SER A 78 -4.13 3.32 11.53
C SER A 78 -2.64 3.36 11.91
N MET A 79 -1.85 4.24 11.31
CA MET A 79 -0.44 4.37 11.66
C MET A 79 -0.25 4.79 13.12
N THR A 80 -1.13 5.62 13.68
CA THR A 80 -1.04 6.01 15.09
C THR A 80 -1.24 4.80 16.01
N GLU A 81 -2.17 3.92 15.69
CA GLU A 81 -2.35 2.66 16.42
C GLU A 81 -1.12 1.76 16.30
N PHE A 82 -0.56 1.68 15.11
CA PHE A 82 0.66 0.90 14.89
C PHE A 82 1.81 1.40 15.77
N VAL A 83 2.00 2.72 15.84
CA VAL A 83 3.03 3.32 16.70
C VAL A 83 2.77 2.97 18.17
N ASP A 84 1.53 3.09 18.62
CA ASP A 84 1.14 2.80 20.01
C ASP A 84 1.42 1.34 20.40
N LYS A 85 1.29 0.42 19.44
CA LYS A 85 1.53 -1.01 19.65
C LYS A 85 2.97 -1.44 19.39
N ASN A 86 3.87 -0.51 19.13
CA ASN A 86 5.25 -0.76 18.71
C ASN A 86 5.35 -1.57 17.41
N TRP A 87 4.37 -1.42 16.54
CA TRP A 87 4.35 -1.99 15.20
C TRP A 87 4.90 -1.02 14.15
N ALA A 88 5.20 0.20 14.55
CA ALA A 88 5.77 1.23 13.69
C ALA A 88 6.68 2.15 14.51
N SER A 89 7.57 2.82 13.81
CA SER A 89 8.48 3.80 14.39
C SER A 89 7.75 5.11 14.72
N LYS A 90 8.35 5.89 15.60
CA LYS A 90 7.79 7.18 16.02
C LYS A 90 7.89 8.25 14.93
N ASP A 91 8.39 7.91 13.76
CA ASP A 91 8.32 8.77 12.57
C ASP A 91 6.94 8.69 11.88
N TYR A 92 6.06 7.79 12.35
CA TYR A 92 4.72 7.60 11.82
C TYR A 92 4.71 7.26 10.33
N THR A 93 5.77 6.61 9.85
CA THR A 93 5.96 6.28 8.45
C THR A 93 6.41 4.84 8.26
N HIS A 94 7.39 4.39 9.01
CA HIS A 94 8.03 3.09 8.83
C HIS A 94 7.50 2.07 9.83
N VAL A 95 7.02 0.94 9.32
CA VAL A 95 6.60 -0.18 10.19
C VAL A 95 7.82 -0.89 10.77
N SER A 96 7.66 -1.40 11.98
CA SER A 96 8.67 -2.24 12.62
C SER A 96 8.57 -3.68 12.10
N ALA A 97 9.51 -4.54 12.52
CA ALA A 97 9.45 -5.96 12.19
C ALA A 97 8.13 -6.59 12.66
N ARG A 98 7.65 -6.20 13.84
CA ARG A 98 6.35 -6.66 14.36
C ARG A 98 5.20 -6.19 13.48
N GLY A 99 5.20 -4.92 13.07
CA GLY A 99 4.18 -4.37 12.18
C GLY A 99 4.20 -5.04 10.83
N ALA A 100 5.38 -5.28 10.28
CA ALA A 100 5.52 -6.02 9.03
C ALA A 100 4.94 -7.43 9.13
N SER A 101 5.15 -8.12 10.25
CA SER A 101 4.57 -9.45 10.48
C SER A 101 3.05 -9.42 10.54
N VAL A 102 2.47 -8.40 11.17
CA VAL A 102 1.01 -8.21 11.21
C VAL A 102 0.46 -8.04 9.81
N ILE A 103 1.06 -7.16 9.02
CA ILE A 103 0.64 -6.90 7.64
C ILE A 103 0.79 -8.16 6.79
N ALA A 104 1.93 -8.84 6.90
CA ALA A 104 2.20 -10.06 6.13
C ALA A 104 1.19 -11.16 6.44
N ARG A 105 0.80 -11.32 7.71
CA ARG A 105 -0.22 -12.30 8.09
C ARG A 105 -1.57 -11.96 7.48
N ARG A 106 -1.95 -10.68 7.49
CA ARG A 106 -3.22 -10.24 6.89
C ARG A 106 -3.23 -10.46 5.38
N LEU A 107 -2.10 -10.21 4.72
CA LEU A 107 -1.96 -10.51 3.28
C LEU A 107 -2.06 -12.02 3.03
N SER A 108 -1.35 -12.82 3.81
CA SER A 108 -1.40 -14.28 3.69
C SER A 108 -2.83 -14.81 3.86
N ASP A 109 -3.54 -14.34 4.87
CA ASP A 109 -4.93 -14.73 5.10
C ASP A 109 -5.82 -14.35 3.93
N ALA A 110 -5.65 -13.17 3.37
CA ALA A 110 -6.41 -12.70 2.22
C ALA A 110 -6.14 -13.57 0.98
N LEU A 111 -4.87 -13.94 0.74
CA LEU A 111 -4.50 -14.81 -0.36
C LEU A 111 -5.08 -16.22 -0.19
N MET A 112 -5.05 -16.75 1.01
CA MET A 112 -5.61 -18.07 1.29
C MET A 112 -7.13 -18.10 1.11
N GLU A 113 -7.82 -17.02 1.48
CA GLU A 113 -9.27 -16.92 1.24
C GLU A 113 -9.60 -16.82 -0.24
N ALA A 114 -8.72 -16.25 -1.05
CA ALA A 114 -8.94 -16.12 -2.50
C ALA A 114 -8.71 -17.41 -3.26
N LEU A 115 -8.04 -18.38 -2.67
CA LEU A 115 -7.82 -19.70 -3.27
C LEU A 115 -9.04 -20.60 -3.04
#